data_9bcf0cd4b28e265d888c8cca1a8ee2f7
#
_entry.id   9bcf0cd4b28e265d888c8cca1a8ee2f7
#
_cell.length_a   1.000
_cell.length_b   1.000
_cell.length_c   1.000
_cell.angle_alpha   90.00
_cell.angle_beta   90.00
_cell.angle_gamma   90.00
#
_symmetry.space_group_name_H-M   'P 1'
#
loop_
_entity.id
_entity.type
_entity.pdbx_description
1 polymer ?
#
loop_
_entity_poly.entity_id
_entity_poly.type
_entity_poly.pdbx_seq_one_letter_code
_entity_poly.pdbx_strand_id
1 'polypeptide(L)' 'MEKRIRPWINKKIIEYIGEPEPALVDFICSKVLLGSDPKSLLNDVQMVRKQ' A
#
# COMPACT_ATOMS: atom_id res chain seq x y z
N MET A 1 -16.35 1.89 3.00
CA MET A 1 -15.46 0.95 2.62
C MET A 1 -14.04 1.35 2.45
N GLU A 2 -13.74 2.46 1.88
CA GLU A 2 -12.37 2.87 1.81
C GLU A 2 -11.78 3.04 3.17
N LYS A 3 -12.58 3.35 4.14
CA LYS A 3 -12.10 3.53 5.47
C LYS A 3 -11.46 2.28 6.02
N ARG A 4 -11.93 1.13 5.57
CA ARG A 4 -11.38 -0.11 6.05
C ARG A 4 -10.12 -0.47 5.35
N ILE A 5 -9.97 0.01 4.14
CA ILE A 5 -8.82 -0.33 3.35
C ILE A 5 -7.58 0.41 3.78
N ARG A 6 -7.75 1.64 4.25
CA ARG A 6 -6.61 2.41 4.68
C ARG A 6 -5.81 1.75 5.78
N PRO A 7 -6.42 1.34 6.89
CA PRO A 7 -5.66 0.67 7.95
C PRO A 7 -5.04 -0.64 7.47
N TRP A 8 -5.70 -1.32 6.55
CA TRP A 8 -5.16 -2.56 6.02
C TRP A 8 -3.89 -2.29 5.21
N ILE A 9 -3.94 -1.28 4.36
CA ILE A 9 -2.80 -0.91 3.54
C ILE A 9 -1.65 -0.45 4.40
N ASN A 10 -1.95 0.36 5.39
CA ASN A 10 -0.93 0.86 6.30
C ASN A 10 -0.21 -0.29 6.98
N LYS A 11 -0.97 -1.29 7.40
CA LYS A 11 -0.41 -2.42 8.06
C LYS A 11 0.51 -3.20 7.13
N LYS A 12 0.08 -3.37 5.89
CA LYS A 12 0.89 -4.08 4.92
C LYS A 12 2.18 -3.35 4.61
N ILE A 13 2.10 -2.05 4.55
CA ILE A 13 3.29 -1.26 4.28
C ILE A 13 4.29 -1.43 5.41
N ILE A 14 3.81 -1.42 6.64
CA ILE A 14 4.69 -1.61 7.78
C ILE A 14 5.34 -2.99 7.71
N GLU A 15 4.58 -3.98 7.28
CA GLU A 15 5.12 -5.33 7.16
C GLU A 15 6.18 -5.42 6.09
N TYR A 16 5.99 -4.74 5.00
CA TYR A 16 6.91 -4.82 3.88
C TYR A 16 8.14 -3.94 4.06
N ILE A 17 7.92 -2.74 4.54
CA ILE A 17 8.99 -1.75 4.65
C ILE A 17 9.58 -1.71 6.06
N GLY A 18 8.77 -1.95 7.05
CA GLY A 18 9.21 -1.93 8.43
C GLY A 18 8.82 -0.66 9.16
N GLU A 19 8.18 0.24 8.48
CA GLU A 19 7.74 1.49 9.10
C GLU A 19 6.58 2.06 8.31
N PRO A 20 5.75 2.85 8.92
CA PRO A 20 4.59 3.44 8.24
C PRO A 20 5.02 4.48 7.23
N GLU A 21 4.34 4.48 6.09
CA GLU A 21 4.61 5.45 5.04
C GLU A 21 3.29 6.04 4.58
N PRO A 22 2.84 7.11 5.18
CA PRO A 22 1.54 7.68 4.82
C PRO A 22 1.44 8.08 3.36
N ALA A 23 2.54 8.50 2.78
CA ALA A 23 2.55 8.85 1.37
C ALA A 23 2.22 7.65 0.51
N LEU A 24 2.78 6.50 0.86
CA LEU A 24 2.50 5.27 0.13
C LEU A 24 1.07 4.81 0.35
N VAL A 25 0.60 4.96 1.57
CA VAL A 25 -0.78 4.57 1.87
C VAL A 25 -1.73 5.36 1.00
N ASP A 26 -1.50 6.65 0.91
CA ASP A 26 -2.33 7.52 0.09
C ASP A 26 -2.25 7.13 -1.38
N PHE A 27 -1.05 6.88 -1.85
CA PHE A 27 -0.83 6.50 -3.22
C PHE A 27 -1.58 5.22 -3.56
N ILE A 28 -1.43 4.21 -2.73
CA ILE A 28 -2.07 2.93 -2.96
C ILE A 28 -3.59 3.05 -2.88
N CYS A 29 -4.06 3.80 -1.91
CA CYS A 29 -5.48 4.03 -1.78
C CYS A 29 -6.08 4.65 -3.04
N SER A 30 -5.38 5.64 -3.56
CA SER A 30 -5.81 6.31 -4.77
C SER A 30 -5.90 5.33 -5.93
N LYS A 31 -4.88 4.50 -6.06
CA LYS A 31 -4.85 3.52 -7.13
C LYS A 31 -5.96 2.50 -7.00
N VAL A 32 -6.22 2.08 -5.78
CA VAL A 32 -7.28 1.11 -5.55
C VAL A 32 -8.63 1.70 -5.94
N LEU A 33 -8.83 2.96 -5.62
CA LEU A 33 -10.08 3.63 -5.99
C LEU A 33 -10.24 3.71 -7.49
N LEU A 34 -9.14 3.76 -8.20
CA LEU A 34 -9.17 3.79 -9.65
C LEU A 34 -9.34 2.40 -10.27
N GLY A 35 -9.35 1.39 -9.43
CA GLY A 35 -9.55 0.05 -9.92
C GLY A 35 -8.32 -0.83 -9.90
N SER A 36 -7.24 -0.36 -9.36
CA SER A 36 -6.02 -1.13 -9.30
C SER A 36 -6.05 -2.12 -8.14
N ASP A 37 -5.28 -3.17 -8.29
CA ASP A 37 -5.22 -4.21 -7.27
C ASP A 37 -4.22 -3.82 -6.20
N PRO A 38 -4.64 -3.74 -4.95
CA PRO A 38 -3.71 -3.37 -3.87
C PRO A 38 -2.56 -4.34 -3.72
N LYS A 39 -2.82 -5.60 -3.97
CA LYS A 39 -1.76 -6.59 -3.84
C LYS A 39 -0.66 -6.37 -4.86
N SER A 40 -1.05 -6.04 -6.06
CA SER A 40 -0.09 -5.76 -7.10
C SER A 40 0.75 -4.55 -6.76
N LEU A 41 0.10 -3.53 -6.23
CA LEU A 41 0.80 -2.31 -5.87
C LEU A 41 1.79 -2.58 -4.75
N LEU A 42 1.39 -3.34 -3.78
CA LEU A 42 2.26 -3.66 -2.66
C LEU A 42 3.45 -4.51 -3.13
N ASN A 43 3.19 -5.40 -4.05
CA ASN A 43 4.25 -6.22 -4.59
C ASN A 43 5.29 -5.36 -5.33
N ASP A 44 4.81 -4.35 -6.01
CA ASP A 44 5.68 -3.43 -6.72
C ASP A 44 6.57 -2.68 -5.74
N VAL A 45 5.99 -2.21 -4.67
CA VAL A 45 6.73 -1.50 -3.64
C VAL A 45 7.80 -2.40 -3.06
N GLN A 46 7.45 -3.64 -2.79
CA GLN A 46 8.39 -4.58 -2.24
C GLN A 46 9.56 -4.82 -3.19
N MET A 47 9.27 -4.92 -4.46
CA MET A 47 10.29 -5.14 -5.44
C MET A 47 11.29 -4.00 -5.49
N VAL A 48 10.77 -2.80 -5.46
CA VAL A 48 11.62 -1.62 -5.50
C VAL A 48 12.51 -1.55 -4.29
N ARG A 49 11.96 -1.86 -3.14
CA ARG A 49 12.74 -1.76 -1.92
C ARG A 49 13.75 -2.88 -1.79
N LYS A 50 13.44 -3.99 -2.41
CA LYS A 50 14.26 -5.12 -2.27
C LYS A 50 15.64 -4.95 -2.85
N GLN A 51 15.84 -4.15 -3.77
CA GLN A 51 17.07 -3.93 -4.40
C GLN A 51 18.25 -3.61 -3.55
#